data_16e9836cdd17f86f33398fc1c6f9e0c1
#
_entry.id   16e9836cdd17f86f33398fc1c6f9e0c1
#
_cell.length_a   1.000
_cell.length_b   1.000
_cell.length_c   1.000
_cell.angle_alpha   90.00
_cell.angle_beta   90.00
_cell.angle_gamma   90.00
#
_symmetry.space_group_name_H-M   'P 1'
#
loop_
_entity.id
_entity.type
_entity.pdbx_description
1 polymer ?
#
loop_
_entity_poly.entity_id
_entity_poly.type
_entity_poly.pdbx_seq_one_letter_code
_entity_poly.pdbx_strand_id
1 'polypeptide(L)'
;IGANIADPLDEDEPILGVGDRLKVKAKVNGNEKELALRVVGIYGRTGGSFGADLDNSIAIPLRTAQQFWEIGGEFDYFIVQAETLEVISDVVERIEDKLGEAVTVISFESAQELVGEVMGTIEAVLGGIAAISLIVAGVGIINTMTVSVMERTREIGVLKAVGAKSRDVLLMFISEAVVTGIFGGVTGSLLGVLLAQVIGGYINMPPDPSLGLVVFVVGYAVATSVISGLYPAWRASNLHPVEALRYE
;
A
#
# COMPACT_ATOMS: atom_id res chain seq x y z
N ILE A 1 -28.80 18.28 -9.43
CA ILE A 1 -27.86 17.64 -10.38
C ILE A 1 -26.47 17.62 -9.78
N GLY A 2 -25.65 16.65 -10.17
CA GLY A 2 -24.25 16.53 -9.76
C GLY A 2 -23.37 17.64 -10.32
N ALA A 3 -22.28 17.90 -9.61
CA ALA A 3 -21.35 18.98 -9.96
C ALA A 3 -20.72 18.80 -11.35
N ASN A 4 -20.32 17.57 -11.70
CA ASN A 4 -19.71 17.29 -13.00
C ASN A 4 -20.67 17.42 -14.18
N ILE A 5 -21.99 17.31 -13.93
CA ILE A 5 -23.01 17.55 -14.97
C ILE A 5 -23.28 19.05 -15.15
N ALA A 6 -23.21 19.80 -14.06
CA ALA A 6 -23.43 21.25 -14.10
C ALA A 6 -22.20 22.02 -14.61
N ASP A 7 -21.02 21.56 -14.19
CA ASP A 7 -19.72 22.19 -14.42
C ASP A 7 -18.66 21.08 -14.66
N PRO A 8 -18.59 20.54 -15.89
CA PRO A 8 -17.61 19.53 -16.25
C PRO A 8 -16.17 20.04 -16.11
N LEU A 9 -15.26 19.16 -15.70
CA LEU A 9 -13.85 19.51 -15.50
C LEU A 9 -13.10 19.87 -16.79
N ASP A 10 -13.66 19.50 -17.94
CA ASP A 10 -13.06 19.69 -19.26
C ASP A 10 -13.54 20.96 -19.96
N GLU A 11 -14.45 21.74 -19.33
CA GLU A 11 -14.98 22.97 -19.90
C GLU A 11 -14.66 24.19 -19.03
N ASP A 12 -14.39 25.33 -19.67
CA ASP A 12 -13.97 26.57 -18.99
C ASP A 12 -15.14 27.32 -18.31
N GLU A 13 -16.41 26.99 -18.65
CA GLU A 13 -17.61 27.61 -18.08
C GLU A 13 -18.67 26.55 -17.70
N PRO A 14 -19.43 26.77 -16.62
CA PRO A 14 -20.52 25.87 -16.23
C PRO A 14 -21.61 25.82 -17.31
N ILE A 15 -22.02 24.59 -17.67
CA ILE A 15 -23.03 24.34 -18.72
C ILE A 15 -24.45 24.60 -18.21
N LEU A 16 -24.73 24.29 -16.93
CA LEU A 16 -26.06 24.35 -16.34
C LEU A 16 -26.06 25.07 -15.00
N GLY A 17 -26.97 26.02 -14.85
CA GLY A 17 -27.23 26.75 -13.60
C GLY A 17 -28.55 26.35 -12.92
N VAL A 18 -28.73 26.79 -11.68
CA VAL A 18 -30.01 26.65 -10.97
C VAL A 18 -31.10 27.43 -11.69
N GLY A 19 -32.19 26.76 -12.05
CA GLY A 19 -33.30 27.34 -12.80
C GLY A 19 -33.36 26.90 -14.27
N ASP A 20 -32.28 26.38 -14.83
CA ASP A 20 -32.20 25.91 -16.19
C ASP A 20 -33.03 24.66 -16.46
N ARG A 21 -33.32 24.39 -17.72
CA ARG A 21 -34.06 23.21 -18.15
C ARG A 21 -33.12 22.16 -18.68
N LEU A 22 -33.22 20.97 -18.15
CA LEU A 22 -32.50 19.78 -18.57
C LEU A 22 -33.48 18.79 -19.21
N LYS A 23 -33.07 18.21 -20.35
CA LYS A 23 -33.80 17.12 -20.99
C LYS A 23 -33.03 15.82 -20.84
N VAL A 24 -33.61 14.86 -20.14
CA VAL A 24 -33.06 13.52 -19.98
C VAL A 24 -33.71 12.60 -20.99
N LYS A 25 -32.92 11.97 -21.83
CA LYS A 25 -33.36 10.95 -22.78
C LYS A 25 -32.94 9.58 -22.26
N ALA A 26 -33.85 8.67 -22.16
CA ALA A 26 -33.59 7.30 -21.76
C ALA A 26 -34.40 6.32 -22.60
N LYS A 27 -33.84 5.13 -22.82
CA LYS A 27 -34.50 4.03 -23.50
C LYS A 27 -35.21 3.16 -22.45
N VAL A 28 -36.53 3.24 -22.43
CA VAL A 28 -37.41 2.51 -21.47
C VAL A 28 -38.22 1.48 -22.26
N ASN A 29 -38.08 0.21 -21.91
CA ASN A 29 -38.77 -0.90 -22.60
C ASN A 29 -38.62 -0.88 -24.15
N GLY A 30 -37.43 -0.47 -24.62
CA GLY A 30 -37.12 -0.41 -26.07
C GLY A 30 -37.55 0.90 -26.75
N ASN A 31 -38.33 1.78 -26.10
CA ASN A 31 -38.79 3.07 -26.62
C ASN A 31 -37.92 4.22 -26.04
N GLU A 32 -37.62 5.18 -26.89
CA GLU A 32 -36.98 6.43 -26.41
C GLU A 32 -38.04 7.30 -25.73
N LYS A 33 -37.77 7.63 -24.47
CA LYS A 33 -38.58 8.60 -23.71
C LYS A 33 -37.73 9.82 -23.36
N GLU A 34 -38.35 10.99 -23.35
CA GLU A 34 -37.72 12.24 -22.97
C GLU A 34 -38.43 12.80 -21.74
N LEU A 35 -37.65 13.18 -20.72
CA LEU A 35 -38.09 13.81 -19.51
C LEU A 35 -37.53 15.22 -19.40
N ALA A 36 -38.39 16.23 -19.36
CA ALA A 36 -37.95 17.60 -19.14
C ALA A 36 -37.97 17.93 -17.64
N LEU A 37 -36.82 18.32 -17.14
CA LEU A 37 -36.61 18.66 -15.72
C LEU A 37 -36.15 20.10 -15.61
N ARG A 38 -36.40 20.70 -14.44
CA ARG A 38 -35.82 21.99 -14.06
C ARG A 38 -34.82 21.79 -12.96
N VAL A 39 -33.60 22.36 -13.12
CA VAL A 39 -32.56 22.30 -12.11
C VAL A 39 -32.98 23.12 -10.90
N VAL A 40 -33.14 22.49 -9.75
CA VAL A 40 -33.50 23.13 -8.48
C VAL A 40 -32.30 23.31 -7.54
N GLY A 41 -31.21 22.59 -7.81
CA GLY A 41 -29.97 22.65 -7.03
C GLY A 41 -28.86 21.86 -7.68
N ILE A 42 -27.64 22.18 -7.32
CA ILE A 42 -26.40 21.54 -7.78
C ILE A 42 -25.70 21.03 -6.53
N TYR A 43 -25.33 19.73 -6.51
CA TYR A 43 -24.50 19.16 -5.45
C TYR A 43 -23.09 19.74 -5.49
N GLY A 44 -22.50 19.96 -4.32
CA GLY A 44 -21.07 20.26 -4.25
C GLY A 44 -20.25 19.04 -4.71
N ARG A 45 -19.05 19.25 -5.24
CA ARG A 45 -18.15 18.16 -5.62
C ARG A 45 -17.76 17.35 -4.40
N THR A 46 -18.07 16.06 -4.43
CA THR A 46 -17.79 15.11 -3.33
C THR A 46 -16.53 14.29 -3.57
N GLY A 47 -16.01 14.27 -4.80
CA GLY A 47 -14.82 13.49 -5.19
C GLY A 47 -15.05 11.99 -5.21
N GLY A 48 -16.28 11.55 -5.25
CA GLY A 48 -16.73 10.16 -5.12
C GLY A 48 -17.24 9.89 -3.70
N SER A 49 -18.47 9.39 -3.62
CA SER A 49 -19.11 9.00 -2.36
C SER A 49 -19.30 7.48 -2.33
N PHE A 50 -19.16 6.88 -1.17
CA PHE A 50 -19.40 5.45 -0.99
C PHE A 50 -20.83 5.12 -1.45
N GLY A 51 -20.95 4.28 -2.48
CA GLY A 51 -22.22 3.72 -2.96
C GLY A 51 -23.02 4.56 -3.96
N ALA A 52 -22.78 5.86 -4.11
CA ALA A 52 -23.44 6.70 -5.10
C ALA A 52 -22.49 7.74 -5.68
N ASP A 53 -22.35 7.78 -6.99
CA ASP A 53 -21.64 8.84 -7.69
C ASP A 53 -22.54 10.08 -7.80
N LEU A 54 -22.58 10.87 -6.73
CA LEU A 54 -23.39 12.08 -6.66
C LEU A 54 -22.92 13.15 -7.64
N ASP A 55 -21.64 13.17 -7.97
CA ASP A 55 -21.05 14.18 -8.87
C ASP A 55 -21.51 13.98 -10.31
N ASN A 56 -21.80 12.74 -10.72
CA ASN A 56 -22.27 12.37 -12.07
C ASN A 56 -23.74 11.93 -12.09
N SER A 57 -24.53 12.25 -11.06
CA SER A 57 -25.91 11.79 -10.95
C SER A 57 -26.94 12.93 -11.01
N ILE A 58 -28.17 12.58 -11.37
CA ILE A 58 -29.32 13.47 -11.37
C ILE A 58 -30.32 12.96 -10.35
N ALA A 59 -30.54 13.70 -9.26
CA ALA A 59 -31.56 13.38 -8.29
C ALA A 59 -32.91 13.94 -8.76
N ILE A 60 -33.92 13.08 -8.82
CA ILE A 60 -35.27 13.46 -9.18
C ILE A 60 -36.29 12.87 -8.15
N PRO A 61 -37.51 13.46 -8.03
CA PRO A 61 -38.49 12.92 -7.14
C PRO A 61 -38.82 11.45 -7.49
N LEU A 62 -38.89 10.59 -6.47
CA LEU A 62 -39.10 9.15 -6.62
C LEU A 62 -40.29 8.81 -7.53
N ARG A 63 -41.44 9.47 -7.32
CA ARG A 63 -42.64 9.25 -8.14
C ARG A 63 -42.42 9.56 -9.61
N THR A 64 -41.63 10.60 -9.91
CA THR A 64 -41.28 10.97 -11.29
C THR A 64 -40.39 9.91 -11.92
N ALA A 65 -39.41 9.38 -11.17
CA ALA A 65 -38.58 8.28 -11.62
C ALA A 65 -39.40 7.03 -11.92
N GLN A 66 -40.24 6.61 -10.98
CA GLN A 66 -41.08 5.42 -11.14
C GLN A 66 -42.03 5.51 -12.36
N GLN A 67 -42.62 6.66 -12.58
CA GLN A 67 -43.48 6.89 -13.75
C GLN A 67 -42.73 6.92 -15.07
N PHE A 68 -41.54 7.51 -15.07
CA PHE A 68 -40.73 7.65 -16.28
C PHE A 68 -40.15 6.32 -16.73
N TRP A 69 -39.52 5.57 -15.82
CA TRP A 69 -38.90 4.27 -16.11
C TRP A 69 -39.87 3.10 -16.03
N GLU A 70 -41.12 3.33 -15.59
CA GLU A 70 -42.16 2.28 -15.40
C GLU A 70 -41.67 1.18 -14.45
N ILE A 71 -40.86 1.56 -13.46
CA ILE A 71 -40.37 0.66 -12.40
C ILE A 71 -41.41 0.59 -11.29
N GLY A 72 -41.65 -0.63 -10.79
CA GLY A 72 -42.51 -0.87 -9.65
C GLY A 72 -41.94 -0.40 -8.32
N GLY A 73 -42.10 -1.19 -7.26
CA GLY A 73 -41.55 -0.92 -5.93
C GLY A 73 -40.13 -1.47 -5.72
N GLU A 74 -39.39 -1.79 -6.77
CA GLU A 74 -38.02 -2.28 -6.70
C GLU A 74 -37.05 -1.13 -6.68
N PHE A 75 -35.99 -1.26 -5.87
CA PHE A 75 -34.93 -0.27 -5.70
C PHE A 75 -33.59 -0.97 -5.73
N ASP A 76 -32.63 -0.36 -6.41
CA ASP A 76 -31.28 -0.89 -6.48
C ASP A 76 -30.55 -0.71 -5.14
N TYR A 77 -30.75 0.42 -4.48
CA TYR A 77 -30.16 0.69 -3.16
C TYR A 77 -30.92 1.78 -2.40
N PHE A 78 -30.72 1.81 -1.09
CA PHE A 78 -31.19 2.84 -0.16
C PHE A 78 -30.01 3.45 0.57
N ILE A 79 -30.05 4.76 0.79
CA ILE A 79 -29.13 5.43 1.68
C ILE A 79 -29.86 5.69 2.99
N VAL A 80 -29.31 5.12 4.07
CA VAL A 80 -29.84 5.29 5.42
C VAL A 80 -28.87 6.17 6.20
N GLN A 81 -29.38 7.23 6.81
CA GLN A 81 -28.59 8.11 7.65
C GLN A 81 -28.87 7.81 9.12
N ALA A 82 -27.82 7.46 9.86
CA ALA A 82 -27.88 7.32 11.32
C ALA A 82 -27.71 8.69 12.01
N GLU A 83 -28.27 8.83 13.21
CA GLU A 83 -28.18 10.08 13.99
C GLU A 83 -26.77 10.34 14.51
N THR A 84 -26.05 9.28 14.91
CA THR A 84 -24.66 9.33 15.38
C THR A 84 -23.86 8.15 14.86
N LEU A 85 -22.54 8.27 14.87
CA LEU A 85 -21.64 7.19 14.44
C LEU A 85 -21.75 5.95 15.35
N GLU A 86 -22.01 6.15 16.63
CA GLU A 86 -22.07 5.08 17.63
C GLU A 86 -23.23 4.09 17.42
N VAL A 87 -24.32 4.53 16.77
CA VAL A 87 -25.49 3.67 16.52
C VAL A 87 -25.48 3.00 15.15
N ILE A 88 -24.45 3.21 14.34
CA ILE A 88 -24.35 2.63 12.99
C ILE A 88 -24.38 1.11 13.04
N SER A 89 -23.57 0.48 13.89
CA SER A 89 -23.49 -0.97 14.03
C SER A 89 -24.84 -1.57 14.44
N ASP A 90 -25.53 -0.95 15.39
CA ASP A 90 -26.88 -1.39 15.82
C ASP A 90 -27.92 -1.25 14.70
N VAL A 91 -27.82 -0.20 13.88
CA VAL A 91 -28.72 0.01 12.74
C VAL A 91 -28.45 -1.03 11.65
N VAL A 92 -27.18 -1.33 11.37
CA VAL A 92 -26.78 -2.37 10.41
C VAL A 92 -27.34 -3.72 10.84
N GLU A 93 -27.08 -4.15 12.08
CA GLU A 93 -27.57 -5.43 12.61
C GLU A 93 -29.10 -5.53 12.52
N ARG A 94 -29.81 -4.46 12.86
CA ARG A 94 -31.29 -4.42 12.75
C ARG A 94 -31.82 -4.48 11.34
N ILE A 95 -31.08 -3.97 10.36
CA ILE A 95 -31.45 -4.05 8.94
C ILE A 95 -31.22 -5.48 8.45
N GLU A 96 -30.09 -6.08 8.78
CA GLU A 96 -29.74 -7.45 8.44
C GLU A 96 -30.70 -8.46 9.07
N ASP A 97 -31.04 -8.29 10.34
CA ASP A 97 -32.03 -9.13 11.03
C ASP A 97 -33.44 -9.10 10.38
N LYS A 98 -33.85 -7.92 9.86
CA LYS A 98 -35.16 -7.76 9.29
C LYS A 98 -35.26 -8.16 7.83
N LEU A 99 -34.23 -7.92 7.06
CA LEU A 99 -34.23 -8.09 5.60
C LEU A 99 -33.45 -9.34 5.17
N GLY A 100 -32.62 -9.91 6.07
CA GLY A 100 -31.85 -11.12 5.83
C GLY A 100 -30.90 -10.99 4.64
N GLU A 101 -30.69 -12.08 3.95
CA GLU A 101 -29.79 -12.16 2.77
C GLU A 101 -30.29 -11.39 1.53
N ALA A 102 -31.49 -10.77 1.61
CA ALA A 102 -32.05 -10.02 0.49
C ALA A 102 -31.36 -8.68 0.23
N VAL A 103 -30.61 -8.17 1.21
CA VAL A 103 -29.88 -6.90 1.12
C VAL A 103 -28.46 -7.04 1.64
N THR A 104 -27.55 -6.32 1.02
CA THR A 104 -26.18 -6.14 1.55
C THR A 104 -26.08 -4.74 2.13
N VAL A 105 -25.79 -4.65 3.41
CA VAL A 105 -25.58 -3.35 4.07
C VAL A 105 -24.12 -2.98 3.99
N ILE A 106 -23.83 -1.83 3.41
CA ILE A 106 -22.49 -1.28 3.33
C ILE A 106 -22.43 -0.06 4.24
N SER A 107 -21.77 -0.20 5.39
CA SER A 107 -21.46 0.92 6.27
C SER A 107 -20.04 1.43 5.99
N PHE A 108 -19.75 2.66 6.45
CA PHE A 108 -18.38 3.19 6.38
C PHE A 108 -17.39 2.31 7.17
N GLU A 109 -17.83 1.73 8.27
CA GLU A 109 -17.05 0.84 9.14
C GLU A 109 -16.72 -0.47 8.40
N SER A 110 -17.72 -1.14 7.81
CA SER A 110 -17.48 -2.37 7.03
C SER A 110 -16.63 -2.13 5.81
N ALA A 111 -16.73 -0.96 5.20
CA ALA A 111 -15.87 -0.58 4.09
C ALA A 111 -14.41 -0.35 4.54
N GLN A 112 -14.18 0.27 5.71
CA GLN A 112 -12.83 0.39 6.29
C GLN A 112 -12.24 -0.97 6.65
N GLU A 113 -13.03 -1.89 7.22
CA GLU A 113 -12.59 -3.25 7.51
C GLU A 113 -12.16 -3.99 6.24
N LEU A 114 -12.97 -3.93 5.18
CA LEU A 114 -12.66 -4.55 3.89
C LEU A 114 -11.36 -3.99 3.29
N VAL A 115 -11.19 -2.66 3.31
CA VAL A 115 -9.95 -2.01 2.86
C VAL A 115 -8.78 -2.45 3.73
N GLY A 116 -8.96 -2.53 5.04
CA GLY A 116 -7.94 -2.98 5.99
C GLY A 116 -7.53 -4.44 5.72
N GLU A 117 -8.47 -5.34 5.48
CA GLU A 117 -8.21 -6.75 5.15
C GLU A 117 -7.44 -6.89 3.83
N VAL A 118 -7.86 -6.16 2.79
CA VAL A 118 -7.18 -6.15 1.49
C VAL A 118 -5.76 -5.59 1.64
N MET A 119 -5.60 -4.47 2.35
CA MET A 119 -4.28 -3.88 2.60
C MET A 119 -3.38 -4.84 3.41
N GLY A 120 -3.91 -5.47 4.45
CA GLY A 120 -3.18 -6.46 5.25
C GLY A 120 -2.71 -7.65 4.40
N THR A 121 -3.54 -8.11 3.47
CA THR A 121 -3.17 -9.17 2.52
C THR A 121 -2.03 -8.72 1.60
N ILE A 122 -2.13 -7.52 1.05
CA ILE A 122 -1.08 -6.93 0.20
C ILE A 122 0.23 -6.79 0.98
N GLU A 123 0.17 -6.26 2.20
CA GLU A 123 1.34 -6.13 3.08
C GLU A 123 1.98 -7.47 3.39
N ALA A 124 1.20 -8.52 3.66
CA ALA A 124 1.71 -9.86 3.91
C ALA A 124 2.42 -10.45 2.68
N VAL A 125 1.85 -10.27 1.48
CA VAL A 125 2.47 -10.73 0.22
C VAL A 125 3.77 -9.98 -0.05
N LEU A 126 3.75 -8.65 0.06
CA LEU A 126 4.95 -7.83 -0.14
C LEU A 126 6.02 -8.13 0.90
N GLY A 127 5.62 -8.33 2.17
CA GLY A 127 6.50 -8.77 3.25
C GLY A 127 7.13 -10.13 2.98
N GLY A 128 6.38 -11.07 2.43
CA GLY A 128 6.87 -12.38 2.00
C GLY A 128 7.93 -12.27 0.89
N ILE A 129 7.69 -11.44 -0.12
CA ILE A 129 8.66 -11.19 -1.21
C ILE A 129 9.93 -10.54 -0.65
N ALA A 130 9.78 -9.57 0.26
CA ALA A 130 10.91 -8.92 0.91
C ALA A 130 11.73 -9.90 1.75
N ALA A 131 11.07 -10.81 2.49
CA ALA A 131 11.74 -11.83 3.27
C ALA A 131 12.56 -12.79 2.41
N ILE A 132 12.01 -13.25 1.28
CA ILE A 132 12.75 -14.10 0.32
C ILE A 132 13.95 -13.34 -0.24
N SER A 133 13.76 -12.08 -0.64
CA SER A 133 14.85 -11.24 -1.15
C SER A 133 15.98 -11.09 -0.12
N LEU A 134 15.63 -10.95 1.15
CA LEU A 134 16.60 -10.86 2.25
C LEU A 134 17.37 -12.17 2.46
N ILE A 135 16.68 -13.31 2.37
CA ILE A 135 17.35 -14.62 2.46
C ILE A 135 18.38 -14.76 1.33
N VAL A 136 18.01 -14.40 0.11
CA VAL A 136 18.92 -14.45 -1.04
C VAL A 136 20.11 -13.51 -0.84
N ALA A 137 19.87 -12.28 -0.38
CA ALA A 137 20.93 -11.33 -0.05
C ALA A 137 21.86 -11.87 1.05
N GLY A 138 21.29 -12.48 2.10
CA GLY A 138 22.02 -13.12 3.18
C GLY A 138 22.96 -14.24 2.69
N VAL A 139 22.48 -15.10 1.81
CA VAL A 139 23.30 -16.14 1.18
C VAL A 139 24.44 -15.52 0.35
N GLY A 140 24.15 -14.42 -0.38
CA GLY A 140 25.17 -13.66 -1.09
C GLY A 140 26.29 -13.14 -0.18
N ILE A 141 25.92 -12.57 0.98
CA ILE A 141 26.87 -12.09 1.99
C ILE A 141 27.70 -13.24 2.56
N ILE A 142 27.07 -14.37 2.93
CA ILE A 142 27.78 -15.56 3.41
C ILE A 142 28.84 -15.99 2.38
N ASN A 143 28.46 -16.07 1.11
CA ASN A 143 29.36 -16.50 0.05
C ASN A 143 30.53 -15.52 -0.12
N THR A 144 30.24 -14.22 -0.25
CA THR A 144 31.28 -13.18 -0.44
C THR A 144 32.26 -13.14 0.74
N MET A 145 31.73 -13.15 1.98
CA MET A 145 32.57 -13.16 3.16
C MET A 145 33.39 -14.45 3.30
N THR A 146 32.84 -15.61 2.89
CA THR A 146 33.59 -16.86 2.89
C THR A 146 34.76 -16.81 1.94
N VAL A 147 34.58 -16.26 0.73
CA VAL A 147 35.64 -16.03 -0.24
C VAL A 147 36.69 -15.06 0.32
N SER A 148 36.25 -13.93 0.91
CA SER A 148 37.15 -12.96 1.54
C SER A 148 38.00 -13.58 2.66
N VAL A 149 37.40 -14.42 3.50
CA VAL A 149 38.16 -15.17 4.54
C VAL A 149 39.19 -16.10 3.92
N MET A 150 38.85 -16.81 2.83
CA MET A 150 39.79 -17.72 2.15
C MET A 150 40.96 -16.95 1.53
N GLU A 151 40.69 -15.84 0.87
CA GLU A 151 41.73 -14.98 0.26
C GLU A 151 42.66 -14.38 1.32
N ARG A 152 42.18 -14.05 2.52
CA ARG A 152 42.92 -13.45 3.62
C ARG A 152 43.38 -14.46 4.67
N THR A 153 43.28 -15.77 4.40
CA THR A 153 43.64 -16.84 5.39
C THR A 153 45.06 -16.68 5.92
N ARG A 154 46.02 -16.37 5.06
CA ARG A 154 47.42 -16.18 5.46
C ARG A 154 47.63 -14.93 6.33
N GLU A 155 46.92 -13.83 6.03
CA GLU A 155 46.94 -12.61 6.85
C GLU A 155 46.40 -12.87 8.26
N ILE A 156 45.27 -13.61 8.34
CA ILE A 156 44.71 -14.04 9.62
C ILE A 156 45.64 -14.91 10.41
N GLY A 157 46.36 -15.82 9.73
CA GLY A 157 47.39 -16.66 10.34
C GLY A 157 48.54 -15.85 10.94
N VAL A 158 49.05 -14.84 10.22
CA VAL A 158 50.07 -13.92 10.68
C VAL A 158 49.62 -13.10 11.89
N LEU A 159 48.40 -12.53 11.82
CA LEU A 159 47.83 -11.76 12.92
C LEU A 159 47.75 -12.59 14.20
N LYS A 160 47.31 -13.82 14.09
CA LYS A 160 47.22 -14.74 15.24
C LYS A 160 48.60 -15.20 15.74
N ALA A 161 49.56 -15.38 14.86
CA ALA A 161 50.94 -15.73 15.25
C ALA A 161 51.61 -14.60 16.05
N VAL A 162 51.26 -13.34 15.77
CA VAL A 162 51.72 -12.12 16.49
C VAL A 162 50.93 -11.89 17.79
N GLY A 163 49.88 -12.69 18.07
CA GLY A 163 49.16 -12.66 19.35
C GLY A 163 47.72 -12.13 19.28
N ALA A 164 47.15 -11.88 18.11
CA ALA A 164 45.75 -11.51 17.98
C ALA A 164 44.81 -12.63 18.49
N LYS A 165 43.85 -12.27 19.29
CA LYS A 165 42.84 -13.22 19.84
C LYS A 165 41.77 -13.55 18.81
N SER A 166 41.14 -14.71 18.92
CA SER A 166 40.02 -15.08 18.06
C SER A 166 38.90 -14.03 18.06
N ARG A 167 38.71 -13.34 19.18
CA ARG A 167 37.74 -12.25 19.29
C ARG A 167 38.07 -11.05 18.40
N ASP A 168 39.34 -10.75 18.27
CA ASP A 168 39.79 -9.59 17.46
C ASP A 168 39.51 -9.85 15.98
N VAL A 169 39.81 -11.09 15.51
CA VAL A 169 39.49 -11.54 14.15
C VAL A 169 37.99 -11.57 13.92
N LEU A 170 37.22 -12.07 14.89
CA LEU A 170 35.75 -12.08 14.80
C LEU A 170 35.20 -10.64 14.64
N LEU A 171 35.65 -9.72 15.49
CA LEU A 171 35.20 -8.32 15.47
C LEU A 171 35.57 -7.62 14.17
N MET A 172 36.72 -7.95 13.59
CA MET A 172 37.17 -7.41 12.30
C MET A 172 36.12 -7.76 11.19
N PHE A 173 35.75 -9.02 11.07
CA PHE A 173 34.78 -9.45 10.07
C PHE A 173 33.35 -8.99 10.37
N ILE A 174 32.98 -8.91 11.65
CA ILE A 174 31.67 -8.36 12.02
C ILE A 174 31.58 -6.86 11.70
N SER A 175 32.68 -6.10 11.93
CA SER A 175 32.72 -4.69 11.53
C SER A 175 32.59 -4.51 10.00
N GLU A 176 33.20 -5.39 9.21
CA GLU A 176 33.05 -5.41 7.76
C GLU A 176 31.58 -5.69 7.34
N ALA A 177 30.92 -6.63 8.02
CA ALA A 177 29.51 -6.90 7.81
C ALA A 177 28.62 -5.69 8.17
N VAL A 178 28.92 -4.99 9.27
CA VAL A 178 28.17 -3.77 9.67
C VAL A 178 28.31 -2.68 8.61
N VAL A 179 29.54 -2.43 8.16
CA VAL A 179 29.80 -1.43 7.11
C VAL A 179 29.06 -1.79 5.81
N THR A 180 29.11 -3.04 5.39
CA THR A 180 28.39 -3.53 4.22
C THR A 180 26.88 -3.33 4.38
N GLY A 181 26.33 -3.65 5.57
CA GLY A 181 24.92 -3.45 5.89
C GLY A 181 24.48 -1.98 5.87
N ILE A 182 25.34 -1.07 6.38
CA ILE A 182 25.07 0.38 6.35
C ILE A 182 25.05 0.88 4.89
N PHE A 183 26.09 0.58 4.13
CA PHE A 183 26.17 1.02 2.73
C PHE A 183 25.03 0.44 1.88
N GLY A 184 24.74 -0.85 2.02
CA GLY A 184 23.63 -1.50 1.35
C GLY A 184 22.28 -0.95 1.76
N GLY A 185 22.07 -0.73 3.06
CA GLY A 185 20.83 -0.16 3.60
C GLY A 185 20.59 1.29 3.16
N VAL A 186 21.63 2.13 3.20
CA VAL A 186 21.53 3.54 2.76
C VAL A 186 21.28 3.62 1.24
N THR A 187 22.09 2.92 0.45
CA THR A 187 21.90 2.95 -1.02
C THR A 187 20.57 2.33 -1.43
N GLY A 188 20.17 1.21 -0.81
CA GLY A 188 18.89 0.57 -1.07
C GLY A 188 17.70 1.45 -0.68
N SER A 189 17.74 2.12 0.48
CA SER A 189 16.67 3.03 0.88
C SER A 189 16.59 4.26 -0.01
N LEU A 190 17.70 4.85 -0.43
CA LEU A 190 17.72 5.97 -1.38
C LEU A 190 17.11 5.59 -2.73
N LEU A 191 17.51 4.45 -3.28
CA LEU A 191 16.96 3.95 -4.54
C LEU A 191 15.48 3.61 -4.41
N GLY A 192 15.07 3.00 -3.29
CA GLY A 192 13.67 2.69 -3.02
C GLY A 192 12.80 3.93 -2.94
N VAL A 193 13.24 4.97 -2.23
CA VAL A 193 12.53 6.26 -2.15
C VAL A 193 12.44 6.94 -3.51
N LEU A 194 13.54 6.98 -4.27
CA LEU A 194 13.55 7.57 -5.61
C LEU A 194 12.58 6.87 -6.56
N LEU A 195 12.60 5.54 -6.59
CA LEU A 195 11.67 4.76 -7.41
C LEU A 195 10.22 4.96 -6.98
N ALA A 196 9.96 4.98 -5.68
CA ALA A 196 8.63 5.23 -5.14
C ALA A 196 8.11 6.62 -5.52
N GLN A 197 8.94 7.67 -5.46
CA GLN A 197 8.56 9.03 -5.87
C GLN A 197 8.27 9.12 -7.38
N VAL A 198 9.10 8.47 -8.21
CA VAL A 198 8.88 8.45 -9.67
C VAL A 198 7.55 7.76 -9.98
N ILE A 199 7.31 6.58 -9.43
CA ILE A 199 6.07 5.83 -9.67
C ILE A 199 4.87 6.59 -9.09
N GLY A 200 4.98 7.09 -7.86
CA GLY A 200 3.92 7.85 -7.19
C GLY A 200 3.55 9.13 -7.95
N GLY A 201 4.53 9.79 -8.58
CA GLY A 201 4.29 10.94 -9.45
C GLY A 201 3.45 10.60 -10.68
N TYR A 202 3.67 9.42 -11.29
CA TYR A 202 2.85 8.97 -12.43
C TYR A 202 1.40 8.65 -12.08
N ILE A 203 1.17 8.13 -10.86
CA ILE A 203 -0.18 7.77 -10.41
C ILE A 203 -0.86 8.87 -9.57
N ASN A 204 -0.25 10.06 -9.48
CA ASN A 204 -0.70 11.19 -8.65
C ASN A 204 -0.88 10.85 -7.15
N MET A 205 -0.09 9.90 -6.65
CA MET A 205 -0.05 9.49 -5.23
C MET A 205 1.41 9.49 -4.74
N PRO A 206 2.04 10.66 -4.57
CA PRO A 206 3.43 10.72 -4.13
C PRO A 206 3.57 10.16 -2.71
N PRO A 207 4.47 9.19 -2.48
CA PRO A 207 4.72 8.67 -1.15
C PRO A 207 5.48 9.71 -0.31
N ASP A 208 5.18 9.74 0.99
CA ASP A 208 5.91 10.54 1.97
C ASP A 208 6.64 9.61 2.97
N PRO A 209 7.84 9.13 2.61
CA PRO A 209 8.59 8.23 3.46
C PRO A 209 9.10 8.96 4.71
N SER A 210 8.70 8.48 5.89
CA SER A 210 9.20 9.02 7.16
C SER A 210 10.67 8.68 7.37
N LEU A 211 11.42 9.58 8.02
CA LEU A 211 12.80 9.34 8.41
C LEU A 211 12.92 8.07 9.29
N GLY A 212 11.92 7.81 10.13
CA GLY A 212 11.85 6.60 10.95
C GLY A 212 11.85 5.32 10.13
N LEU A 213 11.13 5.29 9.01
CA LEU A 213 11.12 4.16 8.08
C LEU A 213 12.52 3.92 7.47
N VAL A 214 13.19 4.98 7.03
CA VAL A 214 14.55 4.87 6.46
C VAL A 214 15.52 4.30 7.49
N VAL A 215 15.50 4.80 8.73
CA VAL A 215 16.34 4.30 9.83
C VAL A 215 16.03 2.83 10.14
N PHE A 216 14.76 2.46 10.15
CA PHE A 216 14.33 1.08 10.36
C PHE A 216 14.88 0.14 9.26
N VAL A 217 14.76 0.52 7.99
CA VAL A 217 15.27 -0.25 6.83
C VAL A 217 16.78 -0.42 6.90
N VAL A 218 17.53 0.64 7.20
CA VAL A 218 18.99 0.57 7.38
C VAL A 218 19.35 -0.34 8.56
N GLY A 219 18.67 -0.21 9.69
CA GLY A 219 18.86 -1.08 10.86
C GLY A 219 18.62 -2.56 10.53
N TYR A 220 17.58 -2.83 9.75
CA TYR A 220 17.23 -4.17 9.31
C TYR A 220 18.28 -4.75 8.33
N ALA A 221 18.80 -3.93 7.42
CA ALA A 221 19.89 -4.31 6.50
C ALA A 221 21.18 -4.65 7.26
N VAL A 222 21.52 -3.85 8.27
CA VAL A 222 22.69 -4.11 9.14
C VAL A 222 22.50 -5.41 9.91
N ALA A 223 21.33 -5.62 10.51
CA ALA A 223 21.03 -6.85 11.26
C ALA A 223 21.18 -8.10 10.36
N THR A 224 20.61 -8.04 9.15
CA THR A 224 20.72 -9.14 8.17
C THR A 224 22.17 -9.39 7.76
N SER A 225 22.93 -8.33 7.51
CA SER A 225 24.36 -8.45 7.13
C SER A 225 25.20 -9.07 8.26
N VAL A 226 24.97 -8.65 9.51
CA VAL A 226 25.67 -9.18 10.68
C VAL A 226 25.30 -10.65 10.92
N ILE A 227 24.01 -11.00 10.86
CA ILE A 227 23.55 -12.39 11.04
C ILE A 227 24.17 -13.29 9.96
N SER A 228 24.15 -12.86 8.71
CA SER A 228 24.70 -13.62 7.59
C SER A 228 26.25 -13.73 7.67
N GLY A 229 26.91 -12.65 8.08
CA GLY A 229 28.36 -12.61 8.25
C GLY A 229 28.88 -13.36 9.47
N LEU A 230 28.02 -13.71 10.43
CA LEU A 230 28.45 -14.33 11.70
C LEU A 230 29.10 -15.70 11.49
N TYR A 231 28.56 -16.52 10.61
CA TYR A 231 29.12 -17.86 10.33
C TYR A 231 30.52 -17.79 9.71
N PRO A 232 30.77 -17.07 8.60
CA PRO A 232 32.13 -16.96 8.05
C PRO A 232 33.09 -16.25 9.00
N ALA A 233 32.68 -15.25 9.74
CA ALA A 233 33.48 -14.55 10.73
C ALA A 233 33.91 -15.47 11.88
N TRP A 234 32.99 -16.30 12.38
CA TRP A 234 33.29 -17.30 13.40
C TRP A 234 34.27 -18.35 12.88
N ARG A 235 34.13 -18.82 11.65
CA ARG A 235 35.04 -19.77 11.01
C ARG A 235 36.41 -19.18 10.87
N ALA A 236 36.53 -17.93 10.43
CA ALA A 236 37.80 -17.19 10.34
C ALA A 236 38.49 -17.05 11.72
N SER A 237 37.72 -16.74 12.74
CA SER A 237 38.21 -16.55 14.11
C SER A 237 38.75 -17.83 14.73
N ASN A 238 38.37 -18.99 14.24
CA ASN A 238 38.85 -20.29 14.75
C ASN A 238 39.96 -20.94 13.92
N LEU A 239 40.49 -20.27 12.90
CA LEU A 239 41.63 -20.74 12.12
C LEU A 239 42.87 -20.90 13.01
N HIS A 240 43.56 -22.03 12.90
CA HIS A 240 44.84 -22.26 13.58
C HIS A 240 45.98 -21.56 12.82
N PRO A 241 46.89 -20.81 13.50
CA PRO A 241 47.99 -20.08 12.84
C PRO A 241 48.86 -20.97 11.96
N VAL A 242 49.15 -22.19 12.42
CA VAL A 242 50.00 -23.15 11.69
C VAL A 242 49.36 -23.61 10.39
N GLU A 243 48.07 -23.87 10.40
CA GLU A 243 47.34 -24.29 9.21
C GLU A 243 47.16 -23.13 8.23
N ALA A 244 46.86 -21.94 8.75
CA ALA A 244 46.68 -20.73 7.95
C ALA A 244 48.00 -20.29 7.23
N LEU A 245 49.14 -20.50 7.84
CA LEU A 245 50.46 -20.18 7.24
C LEU A 245 50.95 -21.25 6.26
N ARG A 246 50.40 -22.47 6.32
CA ARG A 246 50.71 -23.59 5.40
C ARG A 246 49.84 -23.57 4.13
N TYR A 247 48.82 -22.75 4.12
CA TYR A 247 47.91 -22.61 2.97
C TYR A 247 48.65 -21.88 1.83
N GLU A 248 48.88 -22.58 0.73
CA GLU A 248 49.39 -22.03 -0.55
C GLU A 248 48.21 -21.53 -1.43
#